data_cbfab7f86f4451e8b459a560d502fc5f
#
_entry.id   cbfab7f86f4451e8b459a560d502fc5f
#
_cell.length_a   1.000
_cell.length_b   1.000
_cell.length_c   1.000
_cell.angle_alpha   90.00
_cell.angle_beta   90.00
_cell.angle_gamma   90.00
#
_symmetry.space_group_name_H-M   'P 1'
#
loop_
_entity.id
_entity.type
_entity.pdbx_description
1 polymer ?
#
loop_
_entity_poly.entity_id
_entity_poly.type
_entity_poly.pdbx_seq_one_letter_code
_entity_poly.pdbx_strand_id
1 'polypeptide(L)'
;MKKSVRSVISLLMSVVLLVCFSLSSVCAADEKEDKKVIIACSDFQPNSEYIGSLYVGYVLDQIKSAGITEIDGFLACGDYTLSINNAQASTSGAATLKSAVTGKFDIAEENMVLIHGNHDPIGAVGLSESGNNDPADGGYGVFAINEDDYMWQQGKTTTNGNASVSDDAQTVQKTAANLKAYLDEKISQKFMAPIFVISHLPLHFSTRTAEGDCQYAKYLFDVMNDASAAGLNIIYLFGHDHGRNHDDYLGGSAVCLKPGDNIYIANAGSTTEYTKQTLGFTYMNAGYTGYYSSSNNPAPDTTLTMTVYEIYEDRVNISRYSSKGLHNLKSSGVGSVGEIPANTDVYASPANIVLQFFREKGNLSNDRRFDAMDLLMLQQHILSRGTLSDDLVYYADMNDDNVVDITDLTILQMLILGTVK
;
A
#
# COMPACT_ATOMS: atom_id res chain seq x y z
N MET A 1 -52.59 -36.88 24.96
CA MET A 1 -51.76 -36.52 23.80
C MET A 1 -51.10 -35.12 23.88
N LYS A 2 -51.71 -34.07 24.43
CA LYS A 2 -51.11 -32.70 24.44
C LYS A 2 -49.88 -32.52 25.36
N LYS A 3 -49.65 -33.36 26.41
CA LYS A 3 -48.47 -33.27 27.30
C LYS A 3 -47.23 -33.93 26.69
N SER A 4 -47.34 -34.92 25.86
CA SER A 4 -46.20 -35.62 25.23
C SER A 4 -45.52 -34.77 24.15
N VAL A 5 -46.29 -33.97 23.38
CA VAL A 5 -45.74 -33.12 22.30
C VAL A 5 -44.95 -31.97 22.87
N ARG A 6 -45.36 -31.37 23.99
CA ARG A 6 -44.61 -30.28 24.64
C ARG A 6 -43.28 -30.72 25.21
N SER A 7 -43.20 -31.96 25.74
CA SER A 7 -41.92 -32.53 26.24
C SER A 7 -40.93 -32.84 25.12
N VAL A 8 -41.41 -33.27 23.96
CA VAL A 8 -40.54 -33.56 22.80
C VAL A 8 -40.01 -32.28 22.18
N ILE A 9 -40.82 -31.20 22.08
CA ILE A 9 -40.40 -29.89 21.56
C ILE A 9 -39.37 -29.25 22.53
N SER A 10 -39.59 -29.36 23.83
CA SER A 10 -38.65 -28.82 24.83
C SER A 10 -37.31 -29.58 24.78
N LEU A 11 -37.32 -30.88 24.57
CA LEU A 11 -36.09 -31.68 24.46
C LEU A 11 -35.35 -31.37 23.15
N LEU A 12 -36.06 -31.20 22.03
CA LEU A 12 -35.47 -30.82 20.75
C LEU A 12 -34.85 -29.38 20.82
N MET A 13 -35.51 -28.41 21.44
CA MET A 13 -34.94 -27.09 21.65
C MET A 13 -33.71 -27.13 22.57
N SER A 14 -33.69 -27.95 23.60
CA SER A 14 -32.53 -28.12 24.48
C SER A 14 -31.35 -28.77 23.78
N VAL A 15 -31.60 -29.74 22.89
CA VAL A 15 -30.54 -30.40 22.09
C VAL A 15 -29.98 -29.42 21.04
N VAL A 16 -30.82 -28.64 20.38
CA VAL A 16 -30.38 -27.59 19.43
C VAL A 16 -29.58 -26.49 20.14
N LEU A 17 -29.99 -26.05 21.32
CA LEU A 17 -29.22 -25.10 22.14
C LEU A 17 -27.88 -25.72 22.61
N LEU A 18 -27.83 -26.99 23.01
CA LEU A 18 -26.57 -27.63 23.41
C LEU A 18 -25.62 -27.81 22.21
N VAL A 19 -26.14 -28.11 21.02
CA VAL A 19 -25.33 -28.23 19.79
C VAL A 19 -24.81 -26.83 19.38
N CYS A 20 -25.61 -25.79 19.51
CA CYS A 20 -25.15 -24.40 19.27
C CYS A 20 -24.09 -23.93 20.29
N PHE A 21 -24.23 -24.32 21.58
CA PHE A 21 -23.23 -24.01 22.61
C PHE A 21 -21.94 -24.85 22.45
N SER A 22 -22.01 -26.07 21.96
CA SER A 22 -20.81 -26.89 21.69
C SER A 22 -20.09 -26.48 20.40
N LEU A 23 -20.79 -25.92 19.43
CA LEU A 23 -20.18 -25.32 18.23
C LEU A 23 -19.50 -23.98 18.51
N SER A 24 -20.04 -23.17 19.45
CA SER A 24 -19.40 -21.91 19.82
C SER A 24 -18.18 -22.07 20.75
N SER A 25 -17.95 -23.24 21.36
CA SER A 25 -16.74 -23.49 22.16
C SER A 25 -15.63 -24.23 21.39
N VAL A 26 -15.85 -24.61 20.13
CA VAL A 26 -14.83 -25.24 19.28
C VAL A 26 -14.13 -24.22 18.36
N CYS A 27 -14.65 -23.00 18.24
CA CYS A 27 -14.07 -21.94 17.40
C CYS A 27 -13.24 -20.90 18.17
N ALA A 28 -12.51 -21.33 19.19
CA ALA A 28 -11.48 -20.52 19.82
C ALA A 28 -10.15 -21.28 19.87
N ALA A 29 -9.81 -21.94 18.78
CA ALA A 29 -8.42 -22.04 18.40
C ALA A 29 -8.12 -20.67 17.72
N ASP A 30 -7.10 -19.96 18.17
CA ASP A 30 -6.47 -18.88 17.40
C ASP A 30 -6.05 -19.50 16.05
N GLU A 31 -6.97 -19.59 15.08
CA GLU A 31 -6.59 -19.79 13.69
C GLU A 31 -5.75 -18.55 13.38
N LYS A 32 -4.44 -18.78 13.25
CA LYS A 32 -3.51 -17.76 12.80
C LYS A 32 -4.09 -17.25 11.47
N GLU A 33 -4.66 -16.06 11.51
CA GLU A 33 -5.27 -15.44 10.33
C GLU A 33 -4.23 -15.45 9.20
N ASP A 34 -4.56 -16.06 8.08
CA ASP A 34 -3.64 -16.18 6.95
C ASP A 34 -3.38 -14.79 6.38
N LYS A 35 -2.12 -14.45 6.21
CA LYS A 35 -1.71 -13.13 5.73
C LYS A 35 -0.46 -13.21 4.88
N LYS A 36 -0.36 -12.29 3.91
CA LYS A 36 0.88 -12.00 3.21
C LYS A 36 1.59 -10.81 3.85
N VAL A 37 2.90 -10.84 3.89
CA VAL A 37 3.71 -9.78 4.48
C VAL A 37 4.68 -9.23 3.45
N ILE A 38 4.57 -7.92 3.19
CA ILE A 38 5.44 -7.20 2.27
C ILE A 38 6.24 -6.16 3.06
N ILE A 39 7.52 -6.04 2.79
CA ILE A 39 8.35 -4.93 3.27
C ILE A 39 8.66 -4.00 2.10
N ALA A 40 8.53 -2.70 2.31
CA ALA A 40 8.93 -1.70 1.33
C ALA A 40 9.91 -0.68 1.90
N CYS A 41 10.79 -0.18 1.03
CA CYS A 41 11.71 0.92 1.33
C CYS A 41 12.09 1.68 0.05
N SER A 42 12.89 2.73 0.21
CA SER A 42 13.46 3.52 -0.90
C SER A 42 14.78 4.15 -0.50
N ASP A 43 15.48 4.69 -1.51
CA ASP A 43 16.65 5.55 -1.33
C ASP A 43 17.74 4.89 -0.47
N PHE A 44 18.13 3.66 -0.83
CA PHE A 44 19.27 3.01 -0.22
C PHE A 44 20.57 3.59 -0.79
N GLN A 45 20.99 4.71 -0.25
CA GLN A 45 22.13 5.51 -0.70
C GLN A 45 23.20 5.60 0.39
N PRO A 46 23.84 4.51 0.79
CA PRO A 46 24.81 4.54 1.87
C PRO A 46 26.12 5.21 1.45
N ASN A 47 26.77 5.93 2.39
CA ASN A 47 28.14 6.42 2.20
C ASN A 47 29.15 5.27 2.10
N SER A 48 28.85 4.12 2.65
CA SER A 48 29.55 2.86 2.41
C SER A 48 28.53 1.71 2.48
N GLU A 49 28.69 0.73 1.61
CA GLU A 49 27.82 -0.44 1.55
C GLU A 49 27.79 -1.20 2.89
N TYR A 50 28.92 -1.29 3.60
CA TYR A 50 28.98 -1.93 4.90
C TYR A 50 28.10 -1.22 5.94
N ILE A 51 28.17 0.11 6.03
CA ILE A 51 27.39 0.89 6.98
C ILE A 51 25.90 0.83 6.59
N GLY A 52 25.57 0.95 5.30
CA GLY A 52 24.19 0.84 4.81
C GLY A 52 23.58 -0.51 5.17
N SER A 53 24.29 -1.61 4.89
CA SER A 53 23.85 -2.97 5.24
C SER A 53 23.61 -3.14 6.75
N LEU A 54 24.50 -2.59 7.59
CA LEU A 54 24.36 -2.65 9.05
C LEU A 54 23.11 -1.95 9.54
N TYR A 55 22.81 -0.75 9.04
CA TYR A 55 21.64 0.02 9.48
C TYR A 55 20.33 -0.54 8.96
N VAL A 56 20.29 -1.00 7.70
CA VAL A 56 19.17 -1.77 7.18
C VAL A 56 18.93 -3.01 8.04
N GLY A 57 20.01 -3.71 8.41
CA GLY A 57 19.95 -4.86 9.32
C GLY A 57 19.28 -4.54 10.65
N TYR A 58 19.55 -3.37 11.23
CA TYR A 58 18.89 -2.95 12.48
C TYR A 58 17.37 -2.74 12.31
N VAL A 59 16.92 -2.14 11.20
CA VAL A 59 15.50 -1.99 10.93
C VAL A 59 14.83 -3.35 10.77
N LEU A 60 15.44 -4.25 9.99
CA LEU A 60 14.93 -5.62 9.80
C LEU A 60 14.89 -6.41 11.11
N ASP A 61 15.87 -6.20 12.03
CA ASP A 61 15.84 -6.80 13.35
C ASP A 61 14.68 -6.29 14.22
N GLN A 62 14.32 -5.01 14.10
CA GLN A 62 13.13 -4.47 14.76
C GLN A 62 11.84 -5.09 14.23
N ILE A 63 11.73 -5.27 12.90
CA ILE A 63 10.61 -5.93 12.26
C ILE A 63 10.48 -7.37 12.79
N LYS A 64 11.58 -8.13 12.83
CA LYS A 64 11.60 -9.50 13.39
C LYS A 64 11.22 -9.53 14.88
N SER A 65 11.71 -8.57 15.64
CA SER A 65 11.41 -8.46 17.08
C SER A 65 9.94 -8.14 17.36
N ALA A 66 9.24 -7.55 16.39
CA ALA A 66 7.80 -7.33 16.45
C ALA A 66 6.97 -8.57 16.11
N GLY A 67 7.61 -9.72 15.83
CA GLY A 67 6.95 -10.99 15.54
C GLY A 67 6.76 -11.30 14.06
N ILE A 68 7.27 -10.46 13.16
CA ILE A 68 7.27 -10.71 11.70
C ILE A 68 8.51 -11.53 11.38
N THR A 69 8.35 -12.83 11.22
CA THR A 69 9.45 -13.78 10.99
C THR A 69 9.59 -14.25 9.55
N GLU A 70 8.53 -14.10 8.77
CA GLU A 70 8.43 -14.48 7.36
C GLU A 70 7.90 -13.30 6.54
N ILE A 71 8.35 -13.17 5.29
CA ILE A 71 7.86 -12.17 4.35
C ILE A 71 7.61 -12.81 2.99
N ASP A 72 6.59 -12.35 2.30
CA ASP A 72 6.19 -12.83 0.98
C ASP A 72 6.72 -11.95 -0.15
N GLY A 73 7.09 -10.70 0.14
CA GLY A 73 7.61 -9.76 -0.83
C GLY A 73 8.48 -8.65 -0.26
N PHE A 74 9.35 -8.11 -1.11
CA PHE A 74 10.17 -6.96 -0.80
C PHE A 74 10.15 -5.96 -1.96
N LEU A 75 9.76 -4.71 -1.70
CA LEU A 75 9.62 -3.65 -2.70
C LEU A 75 10.60 -2.52 -2.40
N ALA A 76 11.43 -2.14 -3.36
CA ALA A 76 12.35 -1.02 -3.23
C ALA A 76 12.16 0.00 -4.34
N CYS A 77 11.84 1.25 -3.95
CA CYS A 77 11.46 2.32 -4.85
C CYS A 77 12.68 3.14 -5.35
N GLY A 78 13.79 2.46 -5.71
CA GLY A 78 14.92 3.06 -6.40
C GLY A 78 15.97 3.73 -5.51
N ASP A 79 17.00 4.25 -6.17
CA ASP A 79 18.15 4.97 -5.63
C ASP A 79 19.03 4.12 -4.69
N TYR A 80 19.85 3.24 -5.30
CA TYR A 80 20.74 2.33 -4.56
C TYR A 80 22.13 2.90 -4.32
N THR A 81 22.43 4.09 -4.84
CA THR A 81 23.73 4.76 -4.68
C THR A 81 23.58 6.27 -4.64
N LEU A 82 24.51 6.97 -3.98
CA LEU A 82 24.65 8.43 -4.09
C LEU A 82 25.31 8.86 -5.40
N SER A 83 25.97 7.93 -6.10
CA SER A 83 26.73 8.20 -7.32
C SER A 83 25.82 8.23 -8.52
N ILE A 84 25.56 9.41 -9.06
CA ILE A 84 24.81 9.60 -10.28
C ILE A 84 25.59 9.00 -11.47
N ASN A 85 24.92 8.35 -12.40
CA ASN A 85 25.49 7.75 -13.63
C ASN A 85 26.58 6.68 -13.39
N ASN A 86 26.51 5.97 -12.28
CA ASN A 86 27.41 4.87 -11.97
C ASN A 86 26.66 3.54 -11.85
N ALA A 87 26.45 2.85 -12.98
CA ALA A 87 25.74 1.58 -13.03
C ALA A 87 26.35 0.50 -12.13
N GLN A 88 27.67 0.47 -11.98
CA GLN A 88 28.32 -0.50 -11.09
C GLN A 88 28.00 -0.22 -9.62
N ALA A 89 28.02 1.04 -9.20
CA ALA A 89 27.68 1.41 -7.83
C ALA A 89 26.19 1.13 -7.52
N SER A 90 25.31 1.40 -8.46
CA SER A 90 23.88 1.08 -8.34
C SER A 90 23.66 -0.44 -8.25
N THR A 91 24.32 -1.22 -9.11
CA THR A 91 24.30 -2.70 -9.07
C THR A 91 24.79 -3.23 -7.71
N SER A 92 25.92 -2.71 -7.21
CA SER A 92 26.45 -3.10 -5.90
C SER A 92 25.53 -2.72 -4.75
N GLY A 93 24.93 -1.53 -4.79
CA GLY A 93 23.98 -1.06 -3.79
C GLY A 93 22.73 -1.95 -3.73
N ALA A 94 22.14 -2.25 -4.88
CA ALA A 94 20.99 -3.15 -4.99
C ALA A 94 21.31 -4.56 -4.47
N ALA A 95 22.48 -5.11 -4.84
CA ALA A 95 22.93 -6.41 -4.36
C ALA A 95 23.15 -6.42 -2.84
N THR A 96 23.68 -5.32 -2.29
CA THR A 96 23.88 -5.16 -0.83
C THR A 96 22.55 -5.12 -0.10
N LEU A 97 21.57 -4.38 -0.62
CA LEU A 97 20.22 -4.31 -0.04
C LEU A 97 19.54 -5.69 -0.08
N LYS A 98 19.56 -6.37 -1.23
CA LYS A 98 19.05 -7.76 -1.36
C LYS A 98 19.69 -8.69 -0.35
N SER A 99 21.03 -8.66 -0.22
CA SER A 99 21.77 -9.49 0.73
C SER A 99 21.41 -9.20 2.19
N ALA A 100 21.16 -7.93 2.54
CA ALA A 100 20.75 -7.56 3.88
C ALA A 100 19.36 -8.13 4.21
N VAL A 101 18.43 -8.13 3.25
CA VAL A 101 17.08 -8.67 3.40
C VAL A 101 17.11 -10.21 3.48
N THR A 102 17.77 -10.87 2.51
CA THR A 102 17.86 -12.35 2.47
C THR A 102 18.69 -12.92 3.62
N GLY A 103 19.59 -12.14 4.21
CA GLY A 103 20.28 -12.50 5.45
C GLY A 103 19.40 -12.52 6.70
N LYS A 104 18.21 -11.92 6.64
CA LYS A 104 17.24 -11.83 7.74
C LYS A 104 15.98 -12.64 7.50
N PHE A 105 15.53 -12.73 6.26
CA PHE A 105 14.28 -13.39 5.86
C PHE A 105 14.55 -14.39 4.73
N ASP A 106 13.86 -15.52 4.79
CA ASP A 106 13.83 -16.48 3.67
C ASP A 106 12.81 -15.98 2.64
N ILE A 107 13.32 -15.36 1.57
CA ILE A 107 12.50 -14.81 0.48
C ILE A 107 13.14 -15.17 -0.87
N ALA A 108 12.31 -15.62 -1.80
CA ALA A 108 12.72 -15.90 -3.15
C ALA A 108 13.06 -14.61 -3.92
N GLU A 109 14.08 -14.66 -4.77
CA GLU A 109 14.54 -13.46 -5.49
C GLU A 109 13.45 -12.89 -6.41
N GLU A 110 12.62 -13.72 -7.01
CA GLU A 110 11.48 -13.32 -7.85
C GLU A 110 10.40 -12.52 -7.11
N ASN A 111 10.36 -12.61 -5.79
CA ASN A 111 9.45 -11.83 -4.93
C ASN A 111 10.09 -10.52 -4.44
N MET A 112 11.29 -10.19 -4.93
CA MET A 112 11.99 -8.95 -4.62
C MET A 112 11.93 -8.01 -5.82
N VAL A 113 11.10 -6.97 -5.77
CA VAL A 113 10.96 -5.98 -6.84
C VAL A 113 11.72 -4.72 -6.47
N LEU A 114 12.81 -4.47 -7.18
CA LEU A 114 13.69 -3.32 -7.00
C LEU A 114 13.69 -2.50 -8.29
N ILE A 115 13.13 -1.30 -8.27
CA ILE A 115 13.04 -0.43 -9.45
C ILE A 115 14.21 0.53 -9.56
N HIS A 116 14.40 1.15 -10.72
CA HIS A 116 15.36 2.24 -10.91
C HIS A 116 14.84 3.56 -10.32
N GLY A 117 15.71 4.30 -9.63
CA GLY A 117 15.52 5.70 -9.29
C GLY A 117 16.45 6.61 -10.12
N ASN A 118 16.43 7.91 -9.84
CA ASN A 118 17.18 8.89 -10.65
C ASN A 118 18.71 8.83 -10.45
N HIS A 119 19.20 8.09 -9.47
CA HIS A 119 20.63 7.77 -9.32
C HIS A 119 21.01 6.45 -10.00
N ASP A 120 20.07 5.67 -10.50
CA ASP A 120 20.29 4.33 -11.05
C ASP A 120 20.30 4.36 -12.58
N PRO A 121 21.46 4.47 -13.23
CA PRO A 121 21.51 4.65 -14.69
C PRO A 121 21.14 3.37 -15.43
N ILE A 122 20.77 3.52 -16.71
CA ILE A 122 20.66 2.40 -17.64
C ILE A 122 21.95 1.58 -17.61
N GLY A 123 21.80 0.26 -17.48
CA GLY A 123 22.93 -0.67 -17.37
C GLY A 123 23.26 -1.09 -15.95
N ALA A 124 22.61 -0.56 -14.93
CA ALA A 124 22.56 -1.21 -13.62
C ALA A 124 21.84 -2.56 -13.77
N VAL A 125 22.36 -3.61 -13.16
CA VAL A 125 21.81 -4.96 -13.25
C VAL A 125 21.25 -5.44 -11.91
N GLY A 126 20.38 -6.42 -11.97
CA GLY A 126 19.71 -6.97 -10.76
C GLY A 126 18.52 -6.13 -10.30
N LEU A 127 18.03 -5.23 -11.14
CA LEU A 127 16.82 -4.45 -10.93
C LEU A 127 15.66 -5.05 -11.76
N SER A 128 14.44 -4.73 -11.38
CA SER A 128 13.23 -5.26 -11.99
C SER A 128 12.85 -4.48 -13.24
N GLU A 129 12.25 -5.17 -14.19
CA GLU A 129 11.71 -4.55 -15.40
C GLU A 129 10.45 -3.73 -15.09
N SER A 130 10.15 -2.76 -15.96
CA SER A 130 8.91 -1.98 -15.89
C SER A 130 7.68 -2.84 -16.17
N GLY A 131 6.54 -2.48 -15.58
CA GLY A 131 5.26 -3.12 -15.81
C GLY A 131 4.89 -4.16 -14.78
N ASN A 132 4.27 -5.25 -15.19
CA ASN A 132 3.75 -6.29 -14.31
C ASN A 132 4.87 -7.09 -13.66
N ASN A 133 4.90 -7.07 -12.32
CA ASN A 133 5.80 -7.84 -11.46
C ASN A 133 5.01 -8.59 -10.38
N ASP A 134 3.81 -9.06 -10.70
CA ASP A 134 2.98 -9.82 -9.77
C ASP A 134 3.69 -11.08 -9.28
N PRO A 135 3.57 -11.43 -8.00
CA PRO A 135 4.06 -12.70 -7.50
C PRO A 135 3.25 -13.86 -8.12
N ALA A 136 3.92 -14.98 -8.30
CA ALA A 136 3.31 -16.15 -8.95
C ALA A 136 2.10 -16.73 -8.19
N ASP A 137 2.01 -16.50 -6.88
CA ASP A 137 0.91 -16.97 -6.04
C ASP A 137 -0.32 -16.04 -6.04
N GLY A 138 -0.22 -14.86 -6.67
CA GLY A 138 -1.36 -13.96 -6.89
C GLY A 138 -1.92 -13.26 -5.64
N GLY A 139 -1.22 -13.31 -4.51
CA GLY A 139 -1.71 -12.77 -3.24
C GLY A 139 -1.73 -11.23 -3.16
N TYR A 140 -1.10 -10.54 -4.11
CA TYR A 140 -1.11 -9.09 -4.30
C TYR A 140 -0.69 -8.78 -5.74
N GLY A 141 -0.87 -7.54 -6.18
CA GLY A 141 -0.39 -7.07 -7.48
C GLY A 141 0.81 -6.13 -7.33
N VAL A 142 1.71 -6.12 -8.31
CA VAL A 142 2.82 -5.16 -8.37
C VAL A 142 2.99 -4.64 -9.80
N PHE A 143 2.89 -3.32 -9.96
CA PHE A 143 3.22 -2.64 -11.21
C PHE A 143 4.42 -1.71 -10.96
N ALA A 144 5.53 -2.01 -11.63
CA ALA A 144 6.77 -1.26 -11.51
C ALA A 144 6.85 -0.12 -12.54
N ILE A 145 7.17 1.07 -12.07
CA ILE A 145 7.44 2.25 -12.89
C ILE A 145 8.89 2.66 -12.65
N ASN A 146 9.75 2.34 -13.57
CA ASN A 146 11.15 2.75 -13.55
C ASN A 146 11.30 4.21 -13.93
N GLU A 147 12.45 4.80 -13.66
CA GLU A 147 12.71 6.18 -14.02
C GLU A 147 12.58 6.44 -15.52
N ASP A 148 12.99 5.50 -16.37
CA ASP A 148 12.84 5.58 -17.83
C ASP A 148 11.38 5.74 -18.29
N ASP A 149 10.43 5.32 -17.46
CA ASP A 149 9.00 5.44 -17.73
C ASP A 149 8.46 6.85 -17.48
N TYR A 150 9.24 7.71 -16.83
CA TYR A 150 8.95 9.13 -16.64
C TYR A 150 9.73 10.01 -17.62
N MET A 151 10.95 9.61 -17.97
CA MET A 151 11.91 10.46 -18.63
C MET A 151 12.34 9.90 -19.97
N TRP A 152 12.39 10.77 -20.97
CA TRP A 152 12.92 10.40 -22.28
C TRP A 152 14.43 10.62 -22.40
N GLN A 153 15.09 11.31 -21.48
CA GLN A 153 16.52 11.59 -21.53
C GLN A 153 17.23 11.21 -20.24
N GLN A 154 17.74 10.01 -20.21
CA GLN A 154 18.80 9.67 -19.28
C GLN A 154 20.09 10.39 -19.65
N GLY A 155 20.76 10.92 -18.64
CA GLY A 155 22.11 11.46 -18.79
C GLY A 155 22.24 12.92 -19.17
N LYS A 156 21.20 13.75 -19.07
CA LYS A 156 21.40 15.18 -19.01
C LYS A 156 22.00 15.58 -17.68
N THR A 157 23.33 15.69 -17.65
CA THR A 157 24.00 16.40 -16.59
C THR A 157 23.75 17.90 -16.74
N THR A 158 23.27 18.55 -15.69
CA THR A 158 23.34 20.00 -15.61
C THR A 158 24.80 20.45 -15.52
N THR A 159 25.07 21.71 -15.83
CA THR A 159 26.40 22.34 -15.70
C THR A 159 27.00 22.21 -14.30
N ASN A 160 26.25 21.80 -13.30
CA ASN A 160 26.68 21.60 -11.91
C ASN A 160 26.84 20.11 -11.51
N GLY A 161 26.75 19.18 -12.46
CA GLY A 161 26.93 17.75 -12.17
C GLY A 161 25.71 17.06 -11.54
N ASN A 162 24.64 17.77 -11.30
CA ASN A 162 23.34 17.15 -10.91
C ASN A 162 22.61 16.71 -12.17
N ALA A 163 22.06 15.49 -12.17
CA ALA A 163 21.15 15.08 -13.21
C ALA A 163 19.92 15.99 -13.14
N SER A 164 19.64 16.75 -14.19
CA SER A 164 18.33 17.39 -14.28
C SER A 164 17.35 16.34 -14.73
N VAL A 165 16.46 16.04 -13.84
CA VAL A 165 15.37 15.11 -14.01
C VAL A 165 14.18 15.96 -14.45
N SER A 166 13.69 15.77 -15.67
CA SER A 166 12.40 16.34 -16.07
C SER A 166 11.58 15.24 -16.70
N ASP A 167 10.38 15.05 -16.22
CA ASP A 167 9.44 14.15 -16.83
C ASP A 167 9.02 14.65 -18.23
N ASP A 168 8.72 13.69 -19.12
CA ASP A 168 8.30 13.94 -20.51
C ASP A 168 6.87 13.48 -20.74
N ALA A 169 6.05 14.36 -21.28
CA ALA A 169 4.63 14.10 -21.50
C ALA A 169 4.36 12.80 -22.26
N GLN A 170 5.10 12.56 -23.34
CA GLN A 170 4.89 11.39 -24.20
C GLN A 170 5.26 10.10 -23.47
N THR A 171 6.35 10.13 -22.73
CA THR A 171 6.82 8.99 -21.93
C THR A 171 5.83 8.67 -20.80
N VAL A 172 5.42 9.67 -20.03
CA VAL A 172 4.45 9.47 -18.93
C VAL A 172 3.08 9.02 -19.45
N GLN A 173 2.62 9.55 -20.59
CA GLN A 173 1.36 9.08 -21.21
C GLN A 173 1.45 7.62 -21.65
N LYS A 174 2.58 7.17 -22.21
CA LYS A 174 2.80 5.78 -22.56
C LYS A 174 2.78 4.88 -21.33
N THR A 175 3.46 5.29 -20.26
CA THR A 175 3.46 4.58 -18.97
C THR A 175 2.06 4.50 -18.37
N ALA A 176 1.31 5.61 -18.40
CA ALA A 176 -0.09 5.64 -17.97
C ALA A 176 -0.97 4.69 -18.79
N ALA A 177 -0.75 4.59 -20.10
CA ALA A 177 -1.48 3.64 -20.95
C ALA A 177 -1.14 2.17 -20.61
N ASN A 178 0.12 1.85 -20.30
CA ASN A 178 0.54 0.52 -19.86
C ASN A 178 -0.06 0.17 -18.49
N LEU A 179 0.01 1.11 -17.54
CA LEU A 179 -0.61 0.96 -16.24
C LEU A 179 -2.12 0.74 -16.37
N LYS A 180 -2.78 1.54 -17.22
CA LYS A 180 -4.21 1.36 -17.47
C LYS A 180 -4.54 -0.03 -17.98
N ALA A 181 -3.79 -0.54 -18.93
CA ALA A 181 -4.03 -1.88 -19.50
C ALA A 181 -3.90 -2.97 -18.42
N TYR A 182 -2.89 -2.86 -17.54
CA TYR A 182 -2.72 -3.76 -16.40
C TYR A 182 -3.89 -3.67 -15.42
N LEU A 183 -4.31 -2.46 -15.05
CA LEU A 183 -5.41 -2.26 -14.11
C LEU A 183 -6.76 -2.69 -14.71
N ASP A 184 -7.01 -2.46 -16.01
CA ASP A 184 -8.20 -2.94 -16.71
C ASP A 184 -8.29 -4.48 -16.69
N GLU A 185 -7.14 -5.17 -16.81
CA GLU A 185 -7.08 -6.63 -16.67
C GLU A 185 -7.47 -7.04 -15.24
N LYS A 186 -6.93 -6.39 -14.21
CA LYS A 186 -7.28 -6.66 -12.81
C LYS A 186 -8.76 -6.40 -12.51
N ILE A 187 -9.34 -5.34 -13.07
CA ILE A 187 -10.79 -5.09 -12.97
C ILE A 187 -11.57 -6.24 -13.60
N SER A 188 -11.17 -6.70 -14.79
CA SER A 188 -11.85 -7.81 -15.46
C SER A 188 -11.78 -9.13 -14.69
N GLN A 189 -10.71 -9.32 -13.92
CA GLN A 189 -10.48 -10.47 -13.04
C GLN A 189 -11.19 -10.33 -11.69
N LYS A 190 -11.82 -9.17 -11.40
CA LYS A 190 -12.35 -8.82 -10.07
C LYS A 190 -11.29 -8.97 -8.98
N PHE A 191 -10.09 -8.51 -9.25
CA PHE A 191 -8.95 -8.64 -8.34
C PHE A 191 -9.16 -7.76 -7.10
N MET A 192 -9.23 -8.39 -5.92
CA MET A 192 -9.56 -7.70 -4.67
C MET A 192 -8.34 -7.40 -3.79
N ALA A 193 -7.26 -8.17 -3.96
CA ALA A 193 -6.05 -7.95 -3.19
C ALA A 193 -5.41 -6.58 -3.52
N PRO A 194 -4.55 -6.02 -2.66
CA PRO A 194 -3.92 -4.74 -2.93
C PRO A 194 -3.00 -4.83 -4.15
N ILE A 195 -2.94 -3.74 -4.89
CA ILE A 195 -2.03 -3.53 -6.01
C ILE A 195 -1.05 -2.45 -5.63
N PHE A 196 0.21 -2.80 -5.52
CA PHE A 196 1.30 -1.84 -5.31
C PHE A 196 1.74 -1.28 -6.66
N VAL A 197 1.50 0.00 -6.88
CA VAL A 197 2.11 0.74 -7.98
C VAL A 197 3.34 1.42 -7.41
N ILE A 198 4.51 0.92 -7.79
CA ILE A 198 5.77 1.39 -7.22
C ILE A 198 6.52 2.28 -8.21
N SER A 199 6.95 3.43 -7.74
CA SER A 199 7.71 4.41 -8.50
C SER A 199 8.78 5.05 -7.61
N HIS A 200 9.84 5.57 -8.22
CA HIS A 200 10.77 6.41 -7.46
C HIS A 200 10.21 7.82 -7.25
N LEU A 201 9.58 8.39 -8.26
CA LEU A 201 9.09 9.76 -8.21
C LEU A 201 7.73 9.88 -7.51
N PRO A 202 7.54 10.90 -6.65
CA PRO A 202 6.24 11.25 -6.10
C PRO A 202 5.30 11.81 -7.18
N LEU A 203 3.99 11.75 -6.94
CA LEU A 203 2.98 12.37 -7.81
C LEU A 203 2.69 13.84 -7.41
N HIS A 204 2.96 14.20 -6.17
CA HIS A 204 2.59 15.49 -5.64
C HIS A 204 3.49 16.62 -6.15
N PHE A 205 2.93 17.80 -6.24
CA PHE A 205 3.68 19.03 -6.51
C PHE A 205 4.63 19.31 -5.34
N SER A 206 5.89 19.57 -5.65
CA SER A 206 6.94 19.86 -4.69
C SER A 206 7.87 20.97 -5.25
N THR A 207 8.84 21.41 -4.47
CA THR A 207 9.90 22.30 -4.98
C THR A 207 10.70 21.63 -6.10
N ARG A 208 10.83 20.32 -6.08
CA ARG A 208 11.44 19.55 -7.18
C ARG A 208 10.62 19.58 -8.45
N THR A 209 9.28 19.59 -8.33
CA THR A 209 8.40 19.81 -9.49
C THR A 209 8.69 21.16 -10.14
N ALA A 210 8.99 22.20 -9.35
CA ALA A 210 9.43 23.49 -9.89
C ALA A 210 10.77 23.41 -10.64
N GLU A 211 11.58 22.38 -10.39
CA GLU A 211 12.80 22.06 -11.13
C GLU A 211 12.56 21.16 -12.35
N GLY A 212 11.33 20.68 -12.54
CA GLY A 212 10.93 19.86 -13.68
C GLY A 212 10.45 18.45 -13.36
N ASP A 213 10.55 18.00 -12.11
CA ASP A 213 10.08 16.67 -11.71
C ASP A 213 8.55 16.64 -11.64
N CYS A 214 7.94 15.53 -12.02
CA CYS A 214 6.51 15.24 -11.82
C CYS A 214 5.52 16.21 -12.49
N GLN A 215 5.91 16.90 -13.55
CA GLN A 215 5.03 17.84 -14.27
C GLN A 215 3.84 17.14 -14.95
N TYR A 216 3.98 15.86 -15.26
CA TYR A 216 2.98 15.07 -15.97
C TYR A 216 2.37 13.93 -15.13
N ALA A 217 2.60 13.94 -13.83
CA ALA A 217 2.09 12.94 -12.88
C ALA A 217 0.57 12.74 -12.95
N LYS A 218 -0.16 13.76 -13.40
CA LYS A 218 -1.62 13.71 -13.53
C LYS A 218 -2.13 12.58 -14.43
N TYR A 219 -1.38 12.17 -15.45
CA TYR A 219 -1.77 11.05 -16.29
C TYR A 219 -1.81 9.71 -15.52
N LEU A 220 -0.84 9.49 -14.66
CA LEU A 220 -0.82 8.31 -13.79
C LEU A 220 -1.88 8.37 -12.70
N PHE A 221 -2.03 9.56 -12.10
CA PHE A 221 -3.03 9.82 -11.08
C PHE A 221 -4.44 9.52 -11.57
N ASP A 222 -4.83 10.01 -12.75
CA ASP A 222 -6.15 9.80 -13.31
C ASP A 222 -6.44 8.32 -13.54
N VAL A 223 -5.49 7.58 -14.11
CA VAL A 223 -5.61 6.13 -14.35
C VAL A 223 -5.85 5.36 -13.04
N MET A 224 -5.11 5.68 -11.99
CA MET A 224 -5.27 5.01 -10.69
C MET A 224 -6.58 5.41 -10.00
N ASN A 225 -6.99 6.66 -10.10
CA ASN A 225 -8.27 7.10 -9.54
C ASN A 225 -9.46 6.40 -10.22
N ASP A 226 -9.43 6.31 -11.55
CA ASP A 226 -10.49 5.62 -12.31
C ASP A 226 -10.55 4.13 -11.94
N ALA A 227 -9.40 3.48 -11.81
CA ALA A 227 -9.32 2.07 -11.44
C ALA A 227 -9.76 1.82 -9.99
N SER A 228 -9.43 2.72 -9.07
CA SER A 228 -9.92 2.66 -7.69
C SER A 228 -11.42 2.87 -7.61
N ALA A 229 -11.98 3.78 -8.41
CA ALA A 229 -13.43 3.97 -8.52
C ALA A 229 -14.13 2.73 -9.10
N ALA A 230 -13.42 1.91 -9.88
CA ALA A 230 -13.90 0.61 -10.37
C ALA A 230 -13.70 -0.54 -9.37
N GLY A 231 -13.21 -0.26 -8.15
CA GLY A 231 -13.14 -1.22 -7.04
C GLY A 231 -11.77 -1.83 -6.77
N LEU A 232 -10.69 -1.37 -7.42
CA LEU A 232 -9.35 -1.86 -7.10
C LEU A 232 -8.75 -1.17 -5.87
N ASN A 233 -8.04 -1.94 -5.06
CA ASN A 233 -7.32 -1.48 -3.88
C ASN A 233 -5.89 -1.11 -4.26
N ILE A 234 -5.64 0.14 -4.64
CA ILE A 234 -4.32 0.60 -5.10
C ILE A 234 -3.56 1.28 -3.98
N ILE A 235 -2.28 0.93 -3.86
CA ILE A 235 -1.30 1.57 -2.98
C ILE A 235 -0.15 2.07 -3.86
N TYR A 236 -0.03 3.39 -4.02
CA TYR A 236 1.10 4.00 -4.72
C TYR A 236 2.23 4.25 -3.74
N LEU A 237 3.42 3.70 -4.05
CA LEU A 237 4.63 3.86 -3.27
C LEU A 237 5.66 4.70 -4.03
N PHE A 238 6.31 5.61 -3.30
CA PHE A 238 7.35 6.46 -3.86
C PHE A 238 8.55 6.63 -2.92
N GLY A 239 9.66 7.10 -3.47
CA GLY A 239 10.89 7.47 -2.79
C GLY A 239 11.26 8.92 -3.05
N HIS A 240 12.52 9.19 -3.40
CA HIS A 240 13.06 10.44 -3.94
C HIS A 240 13.16 11.62 -2.96
N ASP A 241 12.25 11.79 -2.03
CA ASP A 241 12.24 12.88 -1.05
C ASP A 241 13.10 12.60 0.19
N HIS A 242 13.75 11.42 0.24
CA HIS A 242 14.68 10.97 1.29
C HIS A 242 14.10 11.05 2.71
N GLY A 243 12.82 11.06 2.84
CA GLY A 243 12.22 11.20 4.14
C GLY A 243 12.46 12.54 4.81
N ARG A 244 12.86 13.54 4.09
CA ARG A 244 13.10 14.88 4.62
C ARG A 244 11.85 15.75 4.43
N ASN A 245 11.73 16.76 5.31
CA ASN A 245 10.90 17.93 5.05
C ASN A 245 11.53 18.72 3.90
N HIS A 246 11.39 18.28 2.68
CA HIS A 246 11.47 19.19 1.57
C HIS A 246 10.25 20.11 1.67
N ASP A 247 10.36 21.33 1.16
CA ASP A 247 9.27 22.30 1.08
C ASP A 247 8.13 21.81 0.18
N ASP A 248 7.79 20.53 0.30
CA ASP A 248 6.69 19.93 -0.42
C ASP A 248 5.38 20.08 0.34
N TYR A 249 4.29 20.14 -0.39
CA TYR A 249 2.95 20.34 0.16
C TYR A 249 2.42 19.14 0.94
N LEU A 250 3.17 18.07 1.09
CA LEU A 250 2.78 16.86 1.79
C LEU A 250 3.53 16.61 3.09
N GLY A 251 4.58 17.39 3.38
CA GLY A 251 5.25 17.32 4.67
C GLY A 251 6.12 16.09 4.91
N GLY A 252 6.79 15.56 3.88
CA GLY A 252 7.90 14.62 4.02
C GLY A 252 7.53 13.13 4.16
N SER A 253 8.52 12.31 4.41
CA SER A 253 8.53 10.86 4.30
C SER A 253 7.56 10.07 5.17
N ALA A 254 6.99 10.68 6.15
CA ALA A 254 6.08 10.00 7.08
C ALA A 254 4.61 10.10 6.63
N VAL A 255 4.38 10.53 5.39
CA VAL A 255 3.03 10.76 4.88
C VAL A 255 2.43 9.46 4.38
N CYS A 256 1.26 9.15 4.89
CA CYS A 256 0.34 8.20 4.29
C CYS A 256 -1.00 8.90 4.09
N LEU A 257 -1.37 9.13 2.83
CA LEU A 257 -2.66 9.64 2.44
C LEU A 257 -3.57 8.48 2.05
N LYS A 258 -4.81 8.54 2.51
CA LYS A 258 -5.84 7.51 2.28
C LYS A 258 -6.80 7.94 1.17
N PRO A 259 -7.59 7.03 0.61
CA PRO A 259 -8.73 7.40 -0.21
C PRO A 259 -9.61 8.44 0.49
N GLY A 260 -9.97 9.51 -0.24
CA GLY A 260 -10.69 10.67 0.29
C GLY A 260 -9.81 11.83 0.74
N ASP A 261 -8.53 11.61 1.02
CA ASP A 261 -7.57 12.68 1.30
C ASP A 261 -7.25 13.48 0.04
N ASN A 262 -6.67 14.66 0.24
CA ASN A 262 -6.35 15.54 -0.85
C ASN A 262 -4.84 15.61 -1.10
N ILE A 263 -4.47 15.77 -2.38
CA ILE A 263 -3.12 15.93 -2.88
C ILE A 263 -3.10 17.11 -3.87
N TYR A 264 -1.99 17.83 -3.96
CA TYR A 264 -1.78 18.82 -5.02
C TYR A 264 -0.92 18.20 -6.11
N ILE A 265 -1.39 18.27 -7.36
CA ILE A 265 -0.71 17.71 -8.53
C ILE A 265 -0.45 18.83 -9.51
N ALA A 266 0.74 18.86 -10.10
CA ALA A 266 1.10 19.84 -11.15
C ALA A 266 0.08 19.78 -12.29
N ASN A 267 -0.31 20.95 -12.79
CA ASN A 267 -1.01 21.03 -14.07
C ASN A 267 -0.06 20.55 -15.17
N ALA A 268 -0.56 19.75 -16.10
CA ALA A 268 0.28 19.08 -17.08
C ALA A 268 1.25 20.01 -17.79
N GLY A 269 2.54 19.75 -17.61
CA GLY A 269 3.64 20.55 -18.14
C GLY A 269 3.96 21.84 -17.37
N SER A 270 3.37 22.05 -16.19
CA SER A 270 3.65 23.24 -15.38
C SER A 270 4.61 22.94 -14.23
N THR A 271 5.56 23.82 -14.01
CA THR A 271 6.45 23.84 -12.84
C THR A 271 6.00 24.79 -11.75
N THR A 272 4.90 25.51 -11.94
CA THR A 272 4.42 26.58 -11.04
C THR A 272 2.95 26.50 -10.72
N GLU A 273 2.16 25.80 -11.55
CA GLU A 273 0.72 25.67 -11.38
C GLU A 273 0.35 24.25 -10.99
N TYR A 274 -0.53 24.15 -10.02
CA TYR A 274 -1.01 22.87 -9.50
C TYR A 274 -2.50 22.95 -9.15
N THR A 275 -3.12 21.81 -9.09
CA THR A 275 -4.54 21.68 -8.75
C THR A 275 -4.72 20.68 -7.63
N LYS A 276 -5.61 21.00 -6.70
CA LYS A 276 -6.04 20.11 -5.63
C LYS A 276 -6.85 18.97 -6.23
N GLN A 277 -6.47 17.73 -5.91
CA GLN A 277 -7.13 16.51 -6.33
C GLN A 277 -7.54 15.70 -5.09
N THR A 278 -8.59 14.91 -5.20
CA THR A 278 -8.96 13.93 -4.17
C THR A 278 -8.46 12.55 -4.58
N LEU A 279 -7.77 11.88 -3.68
CA LEU A 279 -7.25 10.53 -3.90
C LEU A 279 -8.39 9.49 -3.86
N GLY A 280 -8.43 8.61 -4.84
CA GLY A 280 -9.21 7.38 -4.80
C GLY A 280 -8.41 6.18 -4.29
N PHE A 281 -7.10 6.33 -4.12
CA PHE A 281 -6.15 5.28 -3.74
C PHE A 281 -5.28 5.71 -2.55
N THR A 282 -4.56 4.75 -1.96
CA THR A 282 -3.57 5.05 -0.92
C THR A 282 -2.27 5.54 -1.56
N TYR A 283 -1.71 6.60 -1.00
CA TYR A 283 -0.51 7.25 -1.50
C TYR A 283 0.49 7.44 -0.35
N MET A 284 1.69 6.87 -0.47
CA MET A 284 2.65 6.98 0.62
C MET A 284 4.10 6.78 0.19
N ASN A 285 5.00 7.39 0.95
CA ASN A 285 6.42 7.12 0.88
C ASN A 285 6.73 5.70 1.39
N ALA A 286 7.56 4.95 0.64
CA ALA A 286 7.89 3.56 0.96
C ALA A 286 8.76 3.40 2.22
N GLY A 287 9.43 4.45 2.64
CA GLY A 287 10.44 4.49 3.68
C GLY A 287 11.79 4.94 3.12
N TYR A 288 12.67 5.38 3.99
CA TYR A 288 13.98 5.90 3.63
C TYR A 288 15.08 5.07 4.31
N THR A 289 15.97 4.48 3.51
CA THR A 289 17.06 3.64 4.02
C THR A 289 18.45 4.19 3.72
N GLY A 290 18.53 5.39 3.16
CA GLY A 290 19.76 6.08 2.86
C GLY A 290 20.39 6.74 4.07
N TYR A 291 21.66 7.07 3.93
CA TYR A 291 22.45 7.69 4.96
C TYR A 291 23.19 8.93 4.44
N TYR A 292 22.79 10.09 4.92
CA TYR A 292 23.41 11.36 4.61
C TYR A 292 24.20 11.92 5.79
N SER A 293 25.40 11.48 6.00
CA SER A 293 26.32 12.19 6.86
C SER A 293 27.68 12.28 6.19
N SER A 294 28.28 13.45 6.25
CA SER A 294 29.66 13.68 5.89
C SER A 294 30.65 13.07 6.90
N SER A 295 30.16 12.57 8.02
CA SER A 295 30.93 11.87 9.05
C SER A 295 30.54 10.39 9.08
N ASN A 296 31.50 9.50 9.33
CA ASN A 296 31.29 8.05 9.42
C ASN A 296 30.36 7.58 10.56
N ASN A 297 29.70 8.48 11.25
CA ASN A 297 28.66 8.20 12.21
C ASN A 297 27.33 8.73 11.67
N PRO A 298 26.24 7.95 11.70
CA PRO A 298 24.92 8.49 11.44
C PRO A 298 24.69 9.64 12.42
N ALA A 299 24.20 10.75 11.92
CA ALA A 299 23.63 11.71 12.84
C ALA A 299 22.61 10.94 13.71
N PRO A 300 22.59 11.14 15.02
CA PRO A 300 21.65 10.47 15.90
C PRO A 300 20.18 10.62 15.45
N ASP A 301 19.94 11.59 14.58
CA ASP A 301 18.66 12.04 14.08
C ASP A 301 18.29 11.44 12.71
N THR A 302 19.21 10.72 12.03
CA THR A 302 18.88 10.06 10.76
C THR A 302 18.13 8.77 11.07
N THR A 303 16.83 8.81 10.88
CA THR A 303 15.96 7.67 11.12
C THR A 303 15.74 6.96 9.80
N LEU A 304 16.39 5.81 9.64
CA LEU A 304 16.10 4.89 8.54
C LEU A 304 14.75 4.24 8.80
N THR A 305 13.93 4.14 7.77
CA THR A 305 12.60 3.57 7.91
C THR A 305 12.28 2.58 6.80
N MET A 306 11.54 1.53 7.16
CA MET A 306 10.90 0.59 6.23
C MET A 306 9.42 0.46 6.59
N THR A 307 8.60 0.23 5.60
CA THR A 307 7.16 0.02 5.78
C THR A 307 6.83 -1.45 5.62
N VAL A 308 6.01 -1.96 6.52
CA VAL A 308 5.50 -3.33 6.50
C VAL A 308 4.01 -3.28 6.19
N TYR A 309 3.59 -4.10 5.25
CA TYR A 309 2.21 -4.32 4.85
C TYR A 309 1.83 -5.75 5.20
N GLU A 310 0.91 -5.90 6.14
CA GLU A 310 0.31 -7.19 6.46
C GLU A 310 -1.05 -7.25 5.74
N ILE A 311 -1.11 -8.06 4.69
CA ILE A 311 -2.25 -8.18 3.79
C ILE A 311 -3.10 -9.34 4.24
N TYR A 312 -4.28 -9.03 4.71
CA TYR A 312 -5.33 -9.98 5.07
C TYR A 312 -6.37 -10.06 3.94
N GLU A 313 -7.34 -10.93 4.10
CA GLU A 313 -8.39 -11.09 3.10
C GLU A 313 -9.23 -9.82 2.92
N ASP A 314 -9.46 -9.09 4.01
CA ASP A 314 -10.36 -7.93 4.08
C ASP A 314 -9.66 -6.58 4.25
N ARG A 315 -8.36 -6.56 4.54
CA ARG A 315 -7.64 -5.33 4.89
C ARG A 315 -6.14 -5.43 4.69
N VAL A 316 -5.48 -4.28 4.72
CA VAL A 316 -4.02 -4.18 4.88
C VAL A 316 -3.72 -3.41 6.16
N ASN A 317 -2.93 -4.01 7.04
CA ASN A 317 -2.34 -3.30 8.16
C ASN A 317 -0.98 -2.74 7.73
N ILE A 318 -0.78 -1.44 7.90
CA ILE A 318 0.45 -0.76 7.51
C ILE A 318 1.16 -0.27 8.76
N SER A 319 2.41 -0.69 8.92
CA SER A 319 3.27 -0.28 10.03
C SER A 319 4.61 0.19 9.51
N ARG A 320 5.16 1.24 10.11
CA ARG A 320 6.49 1.73 9.76
C ARG A 320 7.47 1.43 10.90
N TYR A 321 8.61 0.90 10.53
CA TYR A 321 9.68 0.55 11.46
C TYR A 321 10.92 1.38 11.18
N SER A 322 11.68 1.66 12.24
CA SER A 322 12.99 2.28 12.16
C SER A 322 14.01 1.44 12.90
N SER A 323 15.27 1.84 12.89
CA SER A 323 16.32 1.22 13.70
C SER A 323 16.05 1.25 15.20
N LYS A 324 15.05 2.00 15.66
CA LYS A 324 14.65 2.14 17.06
C LYS A 324 13.28 1.51 17.37
N GLY A 325 12.66 0.82 16.42
CA GLY A 325 11.36 0.17 16.56
C GLY A 325 10.27 0.82 15.72
N LEU A 326 9.01 0.70 16.16
CA LEU A 326 7.86 1.28 15.46
C LEU A 326 7.99 2.80 15.33
N HIS A 327 7.74 3.29 14.14
CA HIS A 327 7.76 4.70 13.78
C HIS A 327 6.35 5.19 13.49
N ASN A 328 5.96 6.35 14.02
CA ASN A 328 4.62 6.89 13.78
C ASN A 328 4.46 7.34 12.33
N LEU A 329 3.42 6.83 11.68
CA LEU A 329 2.92 7.39 10.43
C LEU A 329 2.04 8.60 10.77
N LYS A 330 2.38 9.75 10.24
CA LYS A 330 1.47 10.90 10.25
C LYS A 330 0.65 10.85 8.97
N SER A 331 -0.67 10.81 9.08
CA SER A 331 -1.51 11.25 7.99
C SER A 331 -1.62 12.76 8.09
N SER A 332 -1.02 13.50 7.18
CA SER A 332 -1.20 14.94 7.10
C SER A 332 -2.17 15.23 5.96
N GLY A 333 -3.26 15.90 6.27
CA GLY A 333 -4.08 16.52 5.22
C GLY A 333 -3.27 17.57 4.49
N VAL A 334 -3.56 17.76 3.21
CA VAL A 334 -3.01 18.84 2.38
C VAL A 334 -3.22 20.17 3.08
N GLY A 335 -2.16 20.96 3.19
CA GLY A 335 -2.17 22.30 3.76
C GLY A 335 -1.51 22.44 5.12
N SER A 336 -1.03 21.38 5.71
CA SER A 336 -0.12 21.47 6.85
C SER A 336 1.35 21.44 6.36
N VAL A 337 1.76 22.48 5.61
CA VAL A 337 3.17 22.90 5.57
C VAL A 337 3.49 23.48 6.95
N GLY A 338 3.32 22.70 7.95
CA GLY A 338 3.57 23.04 9.32
C GLY A 338 4.48 21.98 9.84
N GLU A 339 5.76 22.35 9.96
CA GLU A 339 6.68 21.82 10.94
C GLU A 339 6.33 20.40 11.40
N ILE A 340 6.72 19.40 10.61
CA ILE A 340 7.15 18.18 11.26
C ILE A 340 8.45 18.61 11.93
N PRO A 341 8.49 18.76 13.27
CA PRO A 341 9.74 19.07 13.93
C PRO A 341 10.72 18.01 13.49
N ALA A 342 11.87 18.41 12.98
CA ALA A 342 12.90 17.54 12.44
C ALA A 342 13.35 16.41 13.40
N ASN A 343 12.89 16.39 14.63
CA ASN A 343 13.35 15.55 15.73
C ASN A 343 12.25 15.05 16.65
N THR A 344 10.99 15.00 16.26
CA THR A 344 10.03 14.25 17.06
C THR A 344 10.03 12.81 16.58
N ASP A 345 11.00 12.06 17.05
CA ASP A 345 10.93 10.62 17.23
C ASP A 345 9.77 10.34 18.21
N VAL A 346 8.56 10.52 17.77
CA VAL A 346 7.40 10.12 18.58
C VAL A 346 7.24 8.63 18.35
N TYR A 347 8.02 7.85 19.07
CA TYR A 347 7.78 6.42 19.26
C TYR A 347 6.55 6.27 20.13
N ALA A 348 5.39 6.47 19.59
CA ALA A 348 4.16 6.14 20.26
C ALA A 348 3.66 4.80 19.72
N SER A 349 3.01 4.08 20.58
CA SER A 349 2.18 2.90 20.35
C SER A 349 1.63 2.79 18.92
N PRO A 350 1.55 1.61 18.31
CA PRO A 350 1.48 1.38 16.89
C PRO A 350 0.41 2.23 16.23
N ALA A 351 0.83 3.21 15.45
CA ALA A 351 -0.06 3.85 14.49
C ALA A 351 -0.22 2.89 13.31
N ASN A 352 -0.85 1.75 13.54
CA ASN A 352 -1.25 0.88 12.47
C ASN A 352 -2.31 1.61 11.64
N ILE A 353 -2.01 1.86 10.38
CA ILE A 353 -3.01 2.27 9.42
C ILE A 353 -3.68 1.01 8.94
N VAL A 354 -4.98 0.93 9.13
CA VAL A 354 -5.79 -0.15 8.58
C VAL A 354 -6.51 0.39 7.37
N LEU A 355 -6.20 -0.17 6.20
CA LEU A 355 -6.92 0.09 4.97
C LEU A 355 -7.92 -1.04 4.76
N GLN A 356 -9.21 -0.74 4.85
CA GLN A 356 -10.24 -1.68 4.48
C GLN A 356 -10.30 -1.79 2.95
N PHE A 357 -10.46 -3.00 2.44
CA PHE A 357 -10.62 -3.20 1.01
C PHE A 357 -11.99 -2.72 0.54
N PHE A 358 -12.06 -2.46 -0.75
CA PHE A 358 -13.35 -2.20 -1.40
C PHE A 358 -14.30 -3.36 -1.11
N ARG A 359 -15.50 -3.00 -0.66
CA ARG A 359 -16.55 -3.95 -0.34
C ARG A 359 -17.64 -3.86 -1.38
N GLU A 360 -18.02 -4.97 -1.98
CA GLU A 360 -19.19 -5.03 -2.84
C GLU A 360 -20.48 -4.94 -2.00
N LYS A 361 -21.54 -4.31 -2.55
CA LYS A 361 -22.85 -4.33 -1.91
C LYS A 361 -23.32 -5.77 -1.71
N GLY A 362 -23.77 -6.07 -0.52
CA GLY A 362 -24.19 -7.40 -0.09
C GLY A 362 -23.14 -8.21 0.64
N ASN A 363 -21.85 -7.87 0.54
CA ASN A 363 -20.78 -8.51 1.30
C ASN A 363 -20.66 -7.82 2.67
N LEU A 364 -21.51 -8.17 3.60
CA LEU A 364 -21.60 -7.53 4.92
C LEU A 364 -20.57 -8.09 5.91
N SER A 365 -20.18 -9.36 5.75
CA SER A 365 -19.15 -10.03 6.52
C SER A 365 -17.73 -9.53 6.17
N ASN A 366 -17.57 -8.96 4.98
CA ASN A 366 -16.30 -8.51 4.39
C ASN A 366 -15.28 -9.64 4.11
N ASP A 367 -15.79 -10.84 3.82
CA ASP A 367 -14.97 -12.01 3.51
C ASP A 367 -14.88 -12.30 2.00
N ARG A 368 -15.25 -11.33 1.16
CA ARG A 368 -15.24 -11.37 -0.33
C ARG A 368 -16.15 -12.45 -0.94
N ARG A 369 -17.10 -12.95 -0.17
CA ARG A 369 -18.09 -13.90 -0.62
C ARG A 369 -19.48 -13.36 -0.35
N PHE A 370 -20.41 -13.78 -1.17
CA PHE A 370 -21.82 -13.61 -0.85
C PHE A 370 -22.32 -14.93 -0.31
N ASP A 371 -22.55 -15.00 1.00
CA ASP A 371 -22.91 -16.25 1.63
C ASP A 371 -23.95 -16.12 2.77
N ALA A 372 -24.09 -17.18 3.53
CA ALA A 372 -25.08 -17.24 4.60
C ALA A 372 -24.77 -16.26 5.76
N MET A 373 -23.50 -15.84 5.93
CA MET A 373 -23.12 -14.88 6.97
C MET A 373 -23.68 -13.49 6.65
N ASP A 374 -23.57 -13.05 5.39
CA ASP A 374 -24.11 -11.78 4.93
C ASP A 374 -25.63 -11.74 5.08
N LEU A 375 -26.30 -12.82 4.65
CA LEU A 375 -27.74 -12.96 4.86
C LEU A 375 -28.12 -12.85 6.33
N LEU A 376 -27.36 -13.50 7.21
CA LEU A 376 -27.62 -13.50 8.64
C LEU A 376 -27.45 -12.08 9.22
N MET A 377 -26.39 -11.36 8.83
CA MET A 377 -26.15 -9.98 9.28
C MET A 377 -27.27 -9.05 8.84
N LEU A 378 -27.66 -9.11 7.57
CA LEU A 378 -28.76 -8.31 7.02
C LEU A 378 -30.10 -8.66 7.70
N GLN A 379 -30.39 -9.94 7.84
CA GLN A 379 -31.60 -10.41 8.51
C GLN A 379 -31.68 -9.96 9.99
N GLN A 380 -30.57 -10.02 10.72
CA GLN A 380 -30.50 -9.55 12.12
C GLN A 380 -30.78 -8.05 12.21
N HIS A 381 -30.25 -7.26 11.28
CA HIS A 381 -30.52 -5.82 11.23
C HIS A 381 -32.01 -5.52 10.97
N ILE A 382 -32.59 -6.12 9.94
CA ILE A 382 -34.01 -5.94 9.59
C ILE A 382 -34.92 -6.37 10.74
N LEU A 383 -34.59 -7.43 11.45
CA LEU A 383 -35.39 -7.91 12.61
C LEU A 383 -35.07 -7.15 13.91
N SER A 384 -34.24 -6.11 13.87
CA SER A 384 -33.78 -5.34 15.06
C SER A 384 -33.16 -6.22 16.15
N ARG A 385 -32.50 -7.33 15.74
CA ARG A 385 -31.78 -8.26 16.62
C ARG A 385 -30.26 -8.02 16.61
N GLY A 386 -29.78 -7.19 15.71
CA GLY A 386 -28.43 -6.69 15.56
C GLY A 386 -28.49 -5.35 14.85
N THR A 387 -27.47 -4.52 15.01
CA THR A 387 -27.39 -3.22 14.32
C THR A 387 -26.19 -3.25 13.42
N LEU A 388 -26.36 -3.00 12.14
CA LEU A 388 -25.26 -2.69 11.25
C LEU A 388 -24.72 -1.30 11.61
N SER A 389 -23.42 -1.11 11.49
CA SER A 389 -22.81 0.21 11.59
C SER A 389 -23.24 1.08 10.40
N ASP A 390 -23.17 2.40 10.54
CA ASP A 390 -23.64 3.33 9.51
C ASP A 390 -22.97 3.11 8.15
N ASP A 391 -21.69 2.73 8.14
CA ASP A 391 -20.94 2.34 6.96
C ASP A 391 -21.48 1.06 6.31
N LEU A 392 -21.93 0.08 7.11
CA LEU A 392 -22.51 -1.16 6.60
C LEU A 392 -23.92 -1.01 6.04
N VAL A 393 -24.68 -0.03 6.50
CA VAL A 393 -26.03 0.27 5.98
C VAL A 393 -25.98 0.57 4.48
N TYR A 394 -24.96 1.30 4.01
CA TYR A 394 -24.76 1.55 2.58
C TYR A 394 -24.57 0.26 1.78
N TYR A 395 -23.81 -0.70 2.31
CA TYR A 395 -23.57 -1.99 1.63
C TYR A 395 -24.74 -2.96 1.76
N ALA A 396 -25.64 -2.74 2.71
CA ALA A 396 -26.83 -3.52 2.93
C ALA A 396 -27.99 -3.11 2.02
N ASP A 397 -28.01 -1.87 1.56
CA ASP A 397 -29.00 -1.31 0.63
C ASP A 397 -28.70 -1.79 -0.80
N MET A 398 -29.26 -2.94 -1.17
CA MET A 398 -28.98 -3.62 -2.44
C MET A 398 -29.65 -2.98 -3.65
N ASN A 399 -30.69 -2.17 -3.45
CA ASN A 399 -31.49 -1.56 -4.50
C ASN A 399 -31.31 -0.03 -4.60
N ASP A 400 -30.43 0.56 -3.78
CA ASP A 400 -30.12 1.99 -3.75
C ASP A 400 -31.36 2.90 -3.43
N ASP A 401 -32.32 2.40 -2.65
CA ASP A 401 -33.51 3.21 -2.25
C ASP A 401 -33.31 3.92 -0.90
N ASN A 402 -32.17 3.79 -0.26
CA ASN A 402 -31.78 4.31 1.05
C ASN A 402 -32.60 3.72 2.23
N VAL A 403 -33.20 2.56 2.02
CA VAL A 403 -33.94 1.83 3.06
C VAL A 403 -33.46 0.39 3.09
N VAL A 404 -32.93 -0.06 4.21
CA VAL A 404 -32.51 -1.47 4.36
C VAL A 404 -33.69 -2.29 4.86
N ASP A 405 -34.30 -3.10 3.98
CA ASP A 405 -35.49 -3.90 4.27
C ASP A 405 -35.48 -5.31 3.66
N ILE A 406 -36.65 -5.95 3.64
CA ILE A 406 -36.78 -7.31 3.10
C ILE A 406 -36.51 -7.40 1.60
N THR A 407 -36.57 -6.28 0.87
CA THR A 407 -36.27 -6.23 -0.55
C THR A 407 -34.78 -6.49 -0.77
N ASP A 408 -33.92 -5.86 0.04
CA ASP A 408 -32.47 -6.04 0.00
C ASP A 408 -32.07 -7.47 0.35
N LEU A 409 -32.69 -8.02 1.39
CA LEU A 409 -32.46 -9.41 1.78
C LEU A 409 -32.83 -10.37 0.64
N THR A 410 -33.88 -10.08 -0.10
CA THR A 410 -34.32 -10.88 -1.25
C THR A 410 -33.31 -10.76 -2.40
N ILE A 411 -32.82 -9.56 -2.70
CA ILE A 411 -31.82 -9.34 -3.75
C ILE A 411 -30.52 -10.07 -3.39
N LEU A 412 -30.03 -9.92 -2.16
CA LEU A 412 -28.85 -10.61 -1.68
C LEU A 412 -28.99 -12.13 -1.77
N GLN A 413 -30.15 -12.67 -1.38
CA GLN A 413 -30.44 -14.10 -1.50
C GLN A 413 -30.44 -14.57 -2.97
N MET A 414 -30.97 -13.78 -3.89
CA MET A 414 -30.96 -14.09 -5.33
C MET A 414 -29.54 -14.04 -5.90
N LEU A 415 -28.68 -13.11 -5.42
CA LEU A 415 -27.28 -13.03 -5.78
C LEU A 415 -26.51 -14.28 -5.35
N ILE A 416 -26.67 -14.69 -4.08
CA ILE A 416 -26.03 -15.91 -3.54
C ILE A 416 -26.47 -17.16 -4.29
N LEU A 417 -27.73 -17.24 -4.69
CA LEU A 417 -28.27 -18.35 -5.48
C LEU A 417 -27.90 -18.29 -6.97
N GLY A 418 -27.20 -17.25 -7.42
CA GLY A 418 -26.82 -17.04 -8.82
C GLY A 418 -28.03 -16.82 -9.76
N THR A 419 -29.15 -16.35 -9.24
CA THR A 419 -30.38 -16.08 -10.01
C THR A 419 -30.42 -14.67 -10.57
N VAL A 420 -29.57 -13.77 -10.09
CA VAL A 420 -29.27 -12.43 -10.62
C VAL A 420 -27.77 -12.27 -10.77
N LYS A 421 -27.34 -11.36 -11.68
CA LYS A 421 -25.94 -11.02 -11.91
C LYS A 421 -25.69 -9.59 -11.53
#